data_ee10386c3bdd81d79dc4ebf089c6d734
#
_entry.id   ee10386c3bdd81d79dc4ebf089c6d734
#
_cell.length_a   1.000
_cell.length_b   1.000
_cell.length_c   1.000
_cell.angle_alpha   90.00
_cell.angle_beta   90.00
_cell.angle_gamma   90.00
#
_symmetry.space_group_name_H-M   'P 1'
#
loop_
_entity.id
_entity.type
_entity.pdbx_description
1 polymer ?
#
loop_
_entity_poly.entity_id
_entity_poly.type
_entity_poly.pdbx_seq_one_letter_code
_entity_poly.pdbx_strand_id
1 'polypeptide(L)'
;MTEDNKIAQAAEAHGVSIEDEIRARAIIEKALEDGVARFYEIVRDDALIGPIFLGSVHDFPAHMKTMVDFWSRMTLGTERYAGMPLPPHVKLDLTPEHFERWLAVWKEAAFATMPEPLAELVTQRAANMSAHWIAALQSVREQQEKLAADGKDRPDA
;
A
#
# COMPACT_ATOMS: atom_id res chain seq x y z
N MET A 1 19.54 11.88 -10.12
CA MET A 1 20.38 11.46 -9.00
C MET A 1 20.41 9.93 -8.96
N THR A 2 21.60 9.34 -8.97
CA THR A 2 21.74 7.87 -8.92
C THR A 2 21.36 7.34 -7.53
N GLU A 3 21.00 6.06 -7.45
CA GLU A 3 20.68 5.39 -6.19
C GLU A 3 21.86 5.46 -5.21
N ASP A 4 23.09 5.28 -5.70
CA ASP A 4 24.29 5.38 -4.89
C ASP A 4 24.46 6.75 -4.23
N ASN A 5 24.11 7.82 -4.95
CA ASN A 5 24.14 9.18 -4.41
C ASN A 5 23.10 9.39 -3.31
N LYS A 6 21.92 8.80 -3.47
CA LYS A 6 20.86 8.86 -2.45
C LYS A 6 21.28 8.12 -1.18
N ILE A 7 21.89 6.95 -1.32
CA ILE A 7 22.42 6.18 -0.19
C ILE A 7 23.51 6.97 0.53
N ALA A 8 24.44 7.58 -0.20
CA ALA A 8 25.50 8.39 0.38
C ALA A 8 24.94 9.61 1.15
N GLN A 9 23.96 10.31 0.59
CA GLN A 9 23.29 11.43 1.26
C GLN A 9 22.53 10.98 2.51
N ALA A 10 21.85 9.84 2.46
CA ALA A 10 21.14 9.28 3.61
C ALA A 10 22.12 8.89 4.71
N ALA A 11 23.22 8.26 4.38
CA ALA A 11 24.28 7.89 5.33
C ALA A 11 24.84 9.14 6.05
N GLU A 12 25.11 10.21 5.31
CA GLU A 12 25.56 11.48 5.86
C GLU A 12 24.50 12.08 6.80
N ALA A 13 23.24 12.12 6.37
CA ALA A 13 22.13 12.63 7.18
C ALA A 13 21.90 11.84 8.46
N HIS A 14 22.11 10.53 8.44
CA HIS A 14 21.98 9.64 9.60
C HIS A 14 23.25 9.58 10.47
N GLY A 15 24.36 10.14 10.02
CA GLY A 15 25.63 10.10 10.74
C GLY A 15 26.27 8.70 10.80
N VAL A 16 26.04 7.89 9.78
CA VAL A 16 26.55 6.51 9.69
C VAL A 16 27.41 6.33 8.43
N SER A 17 28.16 5.21 8.36
CA SER A 17 28.90 4.87 7.15
C SER A 17 27.96 4.47 6.01
N ILE A 18 28.41 4.55 4.77
CA ILE A 18 27.66 4.06 3.59
C ILE A 18 27.38 2.56 3.73
N GLU A 19 28.33 1.79 4.23
CA GLU A 19 28.16 0.34 4.46
C GLU A 19 27.06 0.05 5.49
N ASP A 20 26.99 0.82 6.57
CA ASP A 20 25.95 0.68 7.59
C ASP A 20 24.57 1.09 7.04
N GLU A 21 24.52 2.14 6.23
CA GLU A 21 23.28 2.54 5.55
C GLU A 21 22.78 1.45 4.59
N ILE A 22 23.65 0.87 3.79
CA ILE A 22 23.33 -0.25 2.90
C ILE A 22 22.81 -1.46 3.69
N ARG A 23 23.46 -1.78 4.79
CA ARG A 23 23.08 -2.89 5.68
C ARG A 23 21.71 -2.66 6.30
N ALA A 24 21.46 -1.46 6.81
CA ALA A 24 20.16 -1.07 7.37
C ALA A 24 19.04 -1.16 6.33
N ARG A 25 19.26 -0.68 5.10
CA ARG A 25 18.31 -0.78 4.00
C ARG A 25 18.01 -2.22 3.63
N ALA A 26 19.00 -3.09 3.59
CA ALA A 26 18.81 -4.51 3.32
C ALA A 26 17.93 -5.20 4.38
N ILE A 27 18.11 -4.85 5.66
CA ILE A 27 17.27 -5.35 6.76
C ILE A 27 15.83 -4.89 6.59
N ILE A 28 15.61 -3.62 6.26
CA ILE A 28 14.27 -3.07 6.02
C ILE A 28 13.61 -3.75 4.82
N GLU A 29 14.32 -3.89 3.71
CA GLU A 29 13.79 -4.56 2.50
C GLU A 29 13.36 -6.00 2.81
N LYS A 30 14.15 -6.75 3.54
CA LYS A 30 13.81 -8.12 3.96
C LYS A 30 12.58 -8.13 4.86
N ALA A 31 12.49 -7.22 5.82
CA ALA A 31 11.34 -7.08 6.69
C ALA A 31 10.06 -6.74 5.90
N LEU A 32 10.15 -5.88 4.89
CA LEU A 32 9.01 -5.57 4.01
C LEU A 32 8.56 -6.80 3.20
N GLU A 33 9.48 -7.57 2.65
CA GLU A 33 9.17 -8.84 1.97
C GLU A 33 8.41 -9.81 2.89
N ASP A 34 8.92 -10.00 4.10
CA ASP A 34 8.32 -10.89 5.10
C ASP A 34 6.93 -10.39 5.53
N GLY A 35 6.77 -9.09 5.71
CA GLY A 35 5.51 -8.45 6.06
C GLY A 35 4.45 -8.61 4.97
N VAL A 36 4.80 -8.37 3.73
CA VAL A 36 3.91 -8.56 2.58
C VAL A 36 3.52 -10.03 2.43
N ALA A 37 4.46 -10.95 2.56
CA ALA A 37 4.19 -12.39 2.49
C ALA A 37 3.20 -12.81 3.59
N ARG A 38 3.43 -12.37 4.83
CA ARG A 38 2.56 -12.66 5.97
C ARG A 38 1.15 -12.07 5.79
N PHE A 39 1.07 -10.85 5.28
CA PHE A 39 -0.21 -10.21 4.96
C PHE A 39 -1.06 -11.08 4.04
N TYR A 40 -0.51 -11.58 2.94
CA TYR A 40 -1.24 -12.41 1.99
C TYR A 40 -1.58 -13.81 2.52
N GLU A 41 -0.77 -14.37 3.41
CA GLU A 41 -1.13 -15.60 4.12
C GLU A 41 -2.41 -15.41 4.94
N ILE A 42 -2.53 -14.30 5.67
CA ILE A 42 -3.71 -13.99 6.47
C ILE A 42 -4.91 -13.66 5.57
N VAL A 43 -4.71 -12.83 4.55
CA VAL A 43 -5.76 -12.38 3.64
C VAL A 43 -6.46 -13.53 2.91
N ARG A 44 -5.73 -14.56 2.52
CA ARG A 44 -6.31 -15.72 1.81
C ARG A 44 -7.45 -16.36 2.59
N ASP A 45 -7.36 -16.36 3.90
CA ASP A 45 -8.36 -16.98 4.79
C ASP A 45 -9.34 -15.96 5.39
N ASP A 46 -9.18 -14.67 5.07
CA ASP A 46 -10.08 -13.63 5.58
C ASP A 46 -11.40 -13.61 4.81
N ALA A 47 -12.50 -13.72 5.54
CA ALA A 47 -13.84 -13.83 4.93
C ALA A 47 -14.31 -12.54 4.25
N LEU A 48 -13.82 -11.38 4.70
CA LEU A 48 -14.26 -10.07 4.18
C LEU A 48 -13.41 -9.62 2.98
N ILE A 49 -12.10 -9.58 3.12
CA ILE A 49 -11.19 -9.04 2.10
C ILE A 49 -10.53 -10.10 1.23
N GLY A 50 -10.46 -11.36 1.69
CA GLY A 50 -9.89 -12.45 0.91
C GLY A 50 -10.52 -12.61 -0.47
N PRO A 51 -11.85 -12.66 -0.61
CA PRO A 51 -12.50 -12.75 -1.92
C PRO A 51 -12.18 -11.61 -2.87
N ILE A 52 -11.96 -10.40 -2.36
CA ILE A 52 -11.58 -9.22 -3.16
C ILE A 52 -10.21 -9.44 -3.81
N PHE A 53 -9.22 -9.85 -3.03
CA PHE A 53 -7.88 -10.13 -3.55
C PHE A 53 -7.87 -11.34 -4.50
N LEU A 54 -8.54 -12.42 -4.15
CA LEU A 54 -8.64 -13.62 -5.00
C LEU A 54 -9.36 -13.34 -6.33
N GLY A 55 -10.32 -12.43 -6.34
CA GLY A 55 -11.05 -12.02 -7.53
C GLY A 55 -10.32 -11.00 -8.40
N SER A 56 -9.37 -10.24 -7.85
CA SER A 56 -8.73 -9.09 -8.50
C SER A 56 -7.28 -9.34 -8.91
N VAL A 57 -6.58 -10.21 -8.20
CA VAL A 57 -5.16 -10.49 -8.42
C VAL A 57 -5.01 -11.78 -9.22
N HIS A 58 -4.45 -11.68 -10.43
CA HIS A 58 -4.26 -12.82 -11.33
C HIS A 58 -2.89 -13.49 -11.17
N ASP A 59 -1.86 -12.73 -10.79
CA ASP A 59 -0.50 -13.18 -10.57
C ASP A 59 -0.03 -12.71 -9.19
N PHE A 60 -0.18 -13.56 -8.17
CA PHE A 60 0.20 -13.22 -6.80
C PHE A 60 1.70 -12.95 -6.63
N PRO A 61 2.62 -13.74 -7.19
CA PRO A 61 4.04 -13.42 -7.08
C PRO A 61 4.39 -12.05 -7.64
N ALA A 62 3.89 -11.68 -8.80
CA ALA A 62 4.10 -10.36 -9.41
C ALA A 62 3.46 -9.24 -8.58
N HIS A 63 2.25 -9.47 -8.07
CA HIS A 63 1.55 -8.50 -7.21
C HIS A 63 2.27 -8.28 -5.89
N MET A 64 2.75 -9.33 -5.25
CA MET A 64 3.52 -9.23 -4.00
C MET A 64 4.81 -8.45 -4.21
N LYS A 65 5.52 -8.70 -5.31
CA LYS A 65 6.70 -7.91 -5.68
C LYS A 65 6.36 -6.42 -5.83
N THR A 66 5.27 -6.10 -6.51
CA THR A 66 4.78 -4.72 -6.66
C THR A 66 4.47 -4.10 -5.29
N MET A 67 3.89 -4.83 -4.37
CA MET A 67 3.60 -4.33 -3.01
C MET A 67 4.88 -4.10 -2.20
N VAL A 68 5.87 -4.95 -2.32
CA VAL A 68 7.20 -4.72 -1.70
C VAL A 68 7.83 -3.44 -2.27
N ASP A 69 7.79 -3.25 -3.57
CA ASP A 69 8.30 -2.05 -4.24
C ASP A 69 7.56 -0.78 -3.78
N PHE A 70 6.24 -0.87 -3.63
CA PHE A 70 5.43 0.21 -3.08
C PHE A 70 5.85 0.58 -1.65
N TRP A 71 5.96 -0.40 -0.76
CA TRP A 71 6.36 -0.14 0.62
C TRP A 71 7.82 0.30 0.74
N SER A 72 8.69 -0.18 -0.13
CA SER A 72 10.07 0.31 -0.25
C SER A 72 10.10 1.81 -0.59
N ARG A 73 9.27 2.24 -1.52
CA ARG A 73 9.11 3.67 -1.82
C ARG A 73 8.60 4.47 -0.63
N MET A 74 7.61 3.95 0.07
CA MET A 74 6.98 4.60 1.21
C MET A 74 7.89 4.73 2.44
N THR A 75 8.88 3.85 2.57
CA THR A 75 9.78 3.81 3.74
C THR A 75 11.19 4.29 3.44
N LEU A 76 11.75 3.90 2.30
CA LEU A 76 13.13 4.18 1.91
C LEU A 76 13.26 5.18 0.76
N GLY A 77 12.16 5.58 0.14
CA GLY A 77 12.16 6.48 -0.99
C GLY A 77 12.75 5.89 -2.27
N THR A 78 12.74 4.56 -2.42
CA THR A 78 13.19 3.92 -3.66
C THR A 78 12.27 4.21 -4.84
N GLU A 79 12.76 4.04 -6.06
CA GLU A 79 12.04 4.41 -7.28
C GLU A 79 11.52 3.21 -8.09
N ARG A 80 11.56 2.00 -7.50
CA ARG A 80 11.10 0.78 -8.20
C ARG A 80 9.60 0.80 -8.47
N TYR A 81 8.80 1.37 -7.56
CA TYR A 81 7.37 1.52 -7.76
C TYR A 81 7.08 2.80 -8.54
N ALA A 82 6.51 2.66 -9.74
CA ALA A 82 6.18 3.77 -10.63
C ALA A 82 4.67 3.91 -10.89
N GLY A 83 3.85 3.06 -10.30
CA GLY A 83 2.41 3.04 -10.50
C GLY A 83 1.64 4.12 -9.75
N MET A 84 0.34 4.17 -10.05
CA MET A 84 -0.64 4.95 -9.29
C MET A 84 -1.57 3.96 -8.59
N PRO A 85 -1.56 3.88 -7.25
CA PRO A 85 -2.28 2.82 -6.55
C PRO A 85 -3.80 3.02 -6.52
N LEU A 86 -4.30 4.25 -6.51
CA LEU A 86 -5.73 4.51 -6.34
C LEU A 86 -6.60 4.06 -7.53
N PRO A 87 -6.29 4.35 -8.81
CA PRO A 87 -7.17 4.02 -9.93
C PRO A 87 -7.60 2.55 -10.02
N PRO A 88 -6.74 1.55 -9.81
CA PRO A 88 -7.17 0.15 -9.82
C PRO A 88 -8.20 -0.19 -8.73
N HIS A 89 -8.21 0.55 -7.62
CA HIS A 89 -9.10 0.31 -6.48
C HIS A 89 -10.50 0.91 -6.68
N VAL A 90 -10.66 1.88 -7.57
CA VAL A 90 -11.96 2.52 -7.86
C VAL A 90 -13.00 1.49 -8.31
N LYS A 91 -12.60 0.46 -9.04
CA LYS A 91 -13.47 -0.58 -9.58
C LYS A 91 -13.91 -1.63 -8.56
N LEU A 92 -13.31 -1.67 -7.38
CA LEU A 92 -13.49 -2.76 -6.41
C LEU A 92 -14.68 -2.55 -5.46
N ASP A 93 -15.37 -1.43 -5.55
CA ASP A 93 -16.50 -1.09 -4.69
C ASP A 93 -16.20 -1.23 -3.20
N LEU A 94 -15.06 -0.68 -2.78
CA LEU A 94 -14.56 -0.79 -1.42
C LEU A 94 -15.33 0.14 -0.48
N THR A 95 -15.64 -0.39 0.70
CA THR A 95 -16.29 0.33 1.79
C THR A 95 -15.30 0.67 2.91
N PRO A 96 -15.62 1.60 3.83
CA PRO A 96 -14.78 1.84 5.01
C PRO A 96 -14.48 0.58 5.83
N GLU A 97 -15.42 -0.37 5.90
CA GLU A 97 -15.22 -1.65 6.58
C GLU A 97 -14.11 -2.50 5.95
N HIS A 98 -14.00 -2.50 4.62
CA HIS A 98 -12.91 -3.17 3.91
C HIS A 98 -11.55 -2.58 4.28
N PHE A 99 -11.44 -1.25 4.35
CA PHE A 99 -10.20 -0.57 4.75
C PHE A 99 -9.83 -0.82 6.21
N GLU A 100 -10.81 -0.83 7.09
CA GLU A 100 -10.60 -1.13 8.51
C GLU A 100 -10.03 -2.55 8.70
N ARG A 101 -10.59 -3.53 7.98
CA ARG A 101 -10.08 -4.90 8.00
C ARG A 101 -8.69 -5.00 7.38
N TRP A 102 -8.45 -4.34 6.26
CA TRP A 102 -7.14 -4.29 5.63
C TRP A 102 -6.07 -3.73 6.57
N LEU A 103 -6.37 -2.64 7.27
CA LEU A 103 -5.47 -2.06 8.26
C LEU A 103 -5.17 -3.02 9.42
N ALA A 104 -6.18 -3.71 9.94
CA ALA A 104 -6.01 -4.66 11.02
C ALA A 104 -5.10 -5.82 10.61
N VAL A 105 -5.30 -6.37 9.41
CA VAL A 105 -4.48 -7.46 8.87
C VAL A 105 -3.05 -6.99 8.58
N TRP A 106 -2.90 -5.81 8.01
CA TRP A 106 -1.57 -5.24 7.75
C TRP A 106 -0.79 -5.00 9.05
N LYS A 107 -1.45 -4.45 10.06
CA LYS A 107 -0.85 -4.25 11.39
C LYS A 107 -0.39 -5.58 12.00
N GLU A 108 -1.23 -6.60 11.96
CA GLU A 108 -0.88 -7.94 12.46
C GLU A 108 0.36 -8.49 11.75
N ALA A 109 0.38 -8.43 10.42
CA ALA A 109 1.49 -8.90 9.61
C ALA A 109 2.78 -8.11 9.88
N ALA A 110 2.69 -6.79 9.97
CA ALA A 110 3.84 -5.93 10.22
C ALA A 110 4.47 -6.19 11.60
N PHE A 111 3.68 -6.25 12.65
CA PHE A 111 4.19 -6.50 14.00
C PHE A 111 4.70 -7.92 14.21
N ALA A 112 4.25 -8.89 13.39
CA ALA A 112 4.76 -10.27 13.43
C ALA A 112 6.12 -10.43 12.74
N THR A 113 6.50 -9.53 11.82
CA THR A 113 7.64 -9.73 10.91
C THR A 113 8.69 -8.64 10.93
N MET A 114 8.35 -7.45 11.41
CA MET A 114 9.21 -6.27 11.34
C MET A 114 9.70 -5.85 12.71
N PRO A 115 10.87 -5.17 12.81
CA PRO A 115 11.22 -4.44 14.01
C PRO A 115 10.12 -3.43 14.37
N GLU A 116 9.85 -3.25 15.64
CA GLU A 116 8.73 -2.43 16.14
C GLU A 116 8.70 -1.01 15.54
N PRO A 117 9.80 -0.25 15.45
CA PRO A 117 9.75 1.08 14.84
C PRO A 117 9.32 1.07 13.37
N LEU A 118 9.71 0.05 12.60
CA LEU A 118 9.28 -0.10 11.21
C LEU A 118 7.81 -0.52 11.12
N ALA A 119 7.38 -1.45 11.97
CA ALA A 119 5.98 -1.88 12.04
C ALA A 119 5.04 -0.70 12.38
N GLU A 120 5.42 0.15 13.32
CA GLU A 120 4.70 1.39 13.64
C GLU A 120 4.64 2.34 12.45
N LEU A 121 5.75 2.55 11.76
CA LEU A 121 5.84 3.45 10.60
C LEU A 121 4.92 2.99 9.46
N VAL A 122 5.02 1.73 9.05
CA VAL A 122 4.21 1.22 7.93
C VAL A 122 2.71 1.15 8.30
N THR A 123 2.38 0.89 9.55
CA THR A 123 1.00 0.91 10.04
C THR A 123 0.43 2.32 10.03
N GLN A 124 1.19 3.30 10.49
CA GLN A 124 0.79 4.71 10.46
C GLN A 124 0.59 5.22 9.03
N ARG A 125 1.50 4.90 8.13
CA ARG A 125 1.39 5.29 6.71
C ARG A 125 0.19 4.63 6.03
N ALA A 126 -0.06 3.38 6.34
CA ALA A 126 -1.24 2.66 5.87
C ALA A 126 -2.55 3.29 6.36
N ALA A 127 -2.60 3.70 7.64
CA ALA A 127 -3.77 4.38 8.22
C ALA A 127 -4.04 5.73 7.54
N ASN A 128 -3.00 6.52 7.32
CA ASN A 128 -3.13 7.81 6.64
C ASN A 128 -3.60 7.64 5.19
N MET A 129 -3.04 6.67 4.48
CA MET A 129 -3.44 6.34 3.12
C MET A 129 -4.89 5.87 3.04
N SER A 130 -5.32 5.02 3.95
CA SER A 130 -6.70 4.52 4.02
C SER A 130 -7.71 5.65 4.22
N ALA A 131 -7.45 6.56 5.14
CA ALA A 131 -8.31 7.72 5.38
C ALA A 131 -8.44 8.58 4.12
N HIS A 132 -7.34 8.83 3.44
CA HIS A 132 -7.31 9.59 2.20
C HIS A 132 -8.07 8.89 1.07
N TRP A 133 -7.89 7.58 0.91
CA TRP A 133 -8.56 6.79 -0.13
C TRP A 133 -10.06 6.65 0.11
N ILE A 134 -10.49 6.47 1.36
CA ILE A 134 -11.92 6.44 1.70
C ILE A 134 -12.59 7.75 1.24
N ALA A 135 -11.98 8.89 1.55
CA ALA A 135 -12.51 10.20 1.12
C ALA A 135 -12.52 10.34 -0.41
N ALA A 136 -11.45 9.92 -1.08
CA ALA A 136 -11.34 9.98 -2.54
C ALA A 136 -12.38 9.08 -3.23
N LEU A 137 -12.60 7.86 -2.74
CA LEU A 137 -13.57 6.93 -3.29
C LEU A 137 -15.00 7.41 -3.06
N GLN A 138 -15.30 8.02 -1.92
CA GLN A 138 -16.62 8.66 -1.67
C GLN A 138 -16.87 9.79 -2.67
N SER A 139 -15.90 10.65 -2.91
CA SER A 139 -16.00 11.74 -3.89
C SER A 139 -16.26 11.22 -5.31
N VAL A 140 -15.60 10.15 -5.73
CA VAL A 140 -15.84 9.53 -7.04
C VAL A 140 -17.26 8.98 -7.15
N ARG A 141 -17.76 8.30 -6.10
CA ARG A 141 -19.14 7.78 -6.07
C ARG A 141 -20.18 8.89 -6.16
N GLU A 142 -20.01 9.96 -5.40
CA GLU A 142 -20.90 11.13 -5.44
C GLU A 142 -20.95 11.75 -6.83
N GLN A 143 -19.81 11.88 -7.51
CA GLN A 143 -19.73 12.35 -8.88
C GLN A 143 -20.45 11.42 -9.86
N GLN A 144 -20.28 10.10 -9.73
CA GLN A 144 -20.94 9.11 -10.58
C GLN A 144 -22.45 9.14 -10.39
N GLU A 145 -22.93 9.24 -9.16
CA GLU A 145 -24.36 9.36 -8.83
C GLU A 145 -24.97 10.65 -9.40
N LYS A 146 -24.25 11.76 -9.28
CA LYS A 146 -24.69 13.05 -9.86
C LYS A 146 -24.79 12.99 -11.38
N LEU A 147 -23.79 12.43 -12.06
CA LEU A 147 -23.81 12.26 -13.52
C LEU A 147 -24.95 11.33 -13.97
N ALA A 148 -25.24 10.28 -13.22
CA ALA A 148 -26.35 9.37 -13.50
C ALA A 148 -27.72 10.07 -13.32
N ALA A 149 -27.89 10.91 -12.30
CA ALA A 149 -29.08 11.70 -12.06
C ALA A 149 -29.29 12.75 -13.18
N ASP A 150 -28.24 13.49 -13.55
CA ASP A 150 -28.27 14.48 -14.62
C ASP A 150 -28.61 13.83 -16.00
N GLY A 151 -28.14 12.59 -16.22
CA GLY A 151 -28.42 11.82 -17.43
C GLY A 151 -29.90 11.35 -17.53
N LYS A 152 -30.57 11.15 -16.39
CA LYS A 152 -31.98 10.75 -16.33
C LYS A 152 -32.97 11.93 -16.55
N ASP A 153 -32.52 13.15 -16.25
CA ASP A 153 -33.32 14.37 -16.39
C ASP A 153 -33.22 15.01 -17.79
N ARG A 154 -32.49 14.41 -18.73
CA ARG A 154 -32.48 14.86 -20.12
C ARG A 154 -33.77 14.42 -20.80
N PRO A 155 -34.60 15.33 -21.27
CA PRO A 155 -35.73 14.96 -22.09
C PRO A 155 -35.21 14.30 -23.37
N ASP A 156 -35.75 13.16 -23.72
CA ASP A 156 -35.50 12.51 -25.01
C ASP A 156 -35.79 13.55 -26.13
N ALA A 157 -34.72 13.84 -26.85
CA ALA A 157 -34.83 14.75 -27.97
C ALA A 157 -35.52 14.07 -29.17
#